data_8f829add32bcdb057fcf0cf574a8a0e0
#
_entry.id   8f829add32bcdb057fcf0cf574a8a0e0
#
_cell.length_a   1.000
_cell.length_b   1.000
_cell.length_c   1.000
_cell.angle_alpha   90.00
_cell.angle_beta   90.00
_cell.angle_gamma   90.00
#
_symmetry.space_group_name_H-M   'P 1'
#
loop_
_entity.id
_entity.type
_entity.pdbx_description
1 polymer ?
#
loop_
_entity_poly.entity_id
_entity_poly.type
_entity_poly.pdbx_seq_one_letter_code
_entity_poly.pdbx_strand_id
1 'polypeptide(L)'
;MVSSKVFGPLAACALLAAGALSACQNRPIESEKSATGSSVVKPPAAIDTLKVKRLAMQHDSLKADSIARKTGQLPGALLPGHRIVAFYGNIRSKGMGILGREPKAQMMRKFDKVLAEWQAADPSLPVMPALHSVTITAQGAAGADGKYRLMNSKSTIEETRAWAKEKNAILFMDVQVGLSDLPHELPKLTEYLKDPTIHLGIDPEFAMATKNARPGKKIGTYDAKDVNYAINFLARIVSENHLPPKILIVHRFTQGMLTNYKNIKLDPRVQLIMDMDGWGDPVLKKDSYKAYVQKQPVQYTGFKLFYEYDIKRKPFHLMTPKEVLTELTPVPLYVQYQ
;
A
#
# COMPACT_ATOMS: atom_id res chain seq x y z
N MET A 1 36.41 -11.98 -5.67
CA MET A 1 35.37 -12.89 -6.22
C MET A 1 34.55 -13.41 -5.06
N VAL A 2 33.38 -12.83 -4.82
CA VAL A 2 32.43 -13.30 -3.78
C VAL A 2 31.10 -13.54 -4.48
N SER A 3 30.75 -14.81 -4.54
CA SER A 3 29.56 -15.34 -5.20
C SER A 3 28.30 -14.94 -4.43
N SER A 4 27.39 -14.18 -5.06
CA SER A 4 26.07 -13.88 -4.55
C SER A 4 25.16 -15.08 -4.73
N LYS A 5 24.84 -15.80 -3.64
CA LYS A 5 23.78 -16.80 -3.64
C LYS A 5 22.41 -16.11 -3.58
N VAL A 6 21.66 -16.28 -4.64
CA VAL A 6 20.25 -15.88 -4.79
C VAL A 6 19.39 -16.80 -3.93
N PHE A 7 18.55 -16.21 -3.07
CA PHE A 7 17.58 -16.95 -2.26
C PHE A 7 16.36 -17.35 -3.10
N GLY A 8 16.06 -18.64 -3.16
CA GLY A 8 14.84 -19.19 -3.74
C GLY A 8 13.64 -19.07 -2.78
N PRO A 9 12.40 -19.16 -3.30
CA PRO A 9 11.19 -18.92 -2.52
C PRO A 9 10.83 -20.12 -1.64
N LEU A 10 10.42 -19.85 -0.38
CA LEU A 10 9.79 -20.82 0.51
C LEU A 10 8.36 -21.13 0.05
N ALA A 11 8.10 -22.43 -0.17
CA ALA A 11 6.80 -22.96 -0.48
C ALA A 11 5.87 -22.90 0.74
N ALA A 12 4.67 -22.35 0.56
CA ALA A 12 3.58 -22.47 1.51
C ALA A 12 2.79 -23.77 1.25
N CYS A 13 2.65 -24.61 2.27
CA CYS A 13 1.83 -25.82 2.25
C CYS A 13 0.34 -25.48 2.10
N ALA A 14 -0.30 -26.03 1.06
CA ALA A 14 -1.74 -26.09 0.91
C ALA A 14 -2.29 -27.33 1.60
N LEU A 15 -3.22 -27.17 2.53
CA LEU A 15 -4.04 -28.25 3.09
C LEU A 15 -5.32 -28.38 2.26
N LEU A 16 -5.48 -29.55 1.65
CA LEU A 16 -6.68 -30.03 0.97
C LEU A 16 -7.71 -30.52 2.01
N ALA A 17 -8.93 -30.00 1.94
CA ALA A 17 -10.09 -30.63 2.57
C ALA A 17 -11.07 -31.07 1.48
N ALA A 18 -11.25 -32.39 1.35
CA ALA A 18 -12.27 -33.00 0.52
C ALA A 18 -13.60 -33.08 1.30
N GLY A 19 -14.69 -32.71 0.66
CA GLY A 19 -16.03 -32.84 1.22
C GLY A 19 -17.04 -33.27 0.16
N ALA A 20 -17.75 -34.34 0.48
CA ALA A 20 -18.49 -35.28 -0.34
C ALA A 20 -19.68 -34.71 -1.16
N LEU A 21 -19.87 -35.34 -2.31
CA LEU A 21 -21.07 -35.31 -3.16
C LEU A 21 -22.19 -36.12 -2.52
N SER A 22 -23.40 -35.57 -2.49
CA SER A 22 -24.62 -36.35 -2.31
C SER A 22 -25.60 -36.06 -3.45
N ALA A 23 -25.92 -37.11 -4.17
CA ALA A 23 -26.88 -37.13 -5.26
C ALA A 23 -28.28 -37.30 -4.69
N CYS A 24 -29.29 -36.60 -5.22
CA CYS A 24 -30.70 -36.96 -5.07
C CYS A 24 -31.40 -36.92 -6.42
N GLN A 25 -32.14 -38.01 -6.62
CA GLN A 25 -32.77 -38.49 -7.83
C GLN A 25 -34.03 -37.69 -8.23
N ASN A 26 -34.24 -37.67 -9.56
CA ASN A 26 -35.50 -37.26 -10.25
C ASN A 26 -36.68 -38.18 -9.93
N ARG A 27 -37.87 -37.58 -9.78
CA ARG A 27 -39.15 -38.21 -10.12
C ARG A 27 -40.04 -37.21 -10.87
N PRO A 28 -40.75 -37.65 -11.94
CA PRO A 28 -41.66 -36.80 -12.69
C PRO A 28 -43.09 -36.85 -12.08
N ILE A 29 -43.79 -35.75 -12.15
CA ILE A 29 -45.24 -35.68 -11.88
C ILE A 29 -45.92 -35.01 -13.08
N GLU A 30 -46.98 -35.66 -13.48
CA GLU A 30 -47.85 -35.40 -14.62
C GLU A 30 -48.64 -34.09 -14.55
N SER A 31 -49.11 -33.72 -15.73
CA SER A 31 -49.86 -32.52 -16.08
C SER A 31 -51.27 -32.47 -15.55
N GLU A 32 -51.69 -31.33 -15.04
CA GLU A 32 -53.10 -30.89 -15.13
C GLU A 32 -53.17 -29.48 -15.74
N LYS A 33 -53.99 -29.38 -16.81
CA LYS A 33 -54.35 -28.13 -17.46
C LYS A 33 -55.48 -27.46 -16.66
N SER A 34 -55.30 -26.20 -16.30
CA SER A 34 -56.42 -25.28 -16.12
C SER A 34 -56.03 -23.90 -16.60
N ALA A 35 -56.84 -23.37 -17.49
CA ALA A 35 -56.72 -22.03 -18.04
C ALA A 35 -57.30 -21.01 -17.07
N THR A 36 -56.68 -19.86 -16.95
CA THR A 36 -57.27 -18.52 -17.08
C THR A 36 -56.38 -17.42 -16.51
N GLY A 37 -56.29 -16.29 -17.20
CA GLY A 37 -55.91 -15.01 -16.64
C GLY A 37 -54.42 -14.64 -16.65
N SER A 38 -53.92 -14.23 -17.81
CA SER A 38 -52.61 -13.60 -17.94
C SER A 38 -52.63 -12.17 -17.34
N SER A 39 -52.19 -12.04 -16.12
CA SER A 39 -51.64 -10.77 -15.63
C SER A 39 -50.14 -10.83 -15.80
N VAL A 40 -49.62 -10.12 -16.80
CA VAL A 40 -48.17 -9.96 -17.01
C VAL A 40 -47.60 -9.17 -15.83
N VAL A 41 -47.10 -9.89 -14.83
CA VAL A 41 -46.25 -9.29 -13.78
C VAL A 41 -44.93 -8.94 -14.42
N LYS A 42 -44.70 -7.64 -14.62
CA LYS A 42 -43.43 -7.10 -15.09
C LYS A 42 -42.31 -7.60 -14.14
N PRO A 43 -41.27 -8.25 -14.64
CA PRO A 43 -40.17 -8.70 -13.77
C PRO A 43 -39.60 -7.50 -13.02
N PRO A 44 -39.20 -7.64 -11.73
CA PRO A 44 -38.59 -6.57 -10.99
C PRO A 44 -37.39 -6.07 -11.76
N ALA A 45 -37.26 -4.75 -11.90
CA ALA A 45 -36.15 -4.13 -12.60
C ALA A 45 -34.84 -4.67 -12.02
N ALA A 46 -33.95 -5.17 -12.90
CA ALA A 46 -32.65 -5.67 -12.52
C ALA A 46 -31.98 -4.61 -11.64
N ILE A 47 -31.61 -4.99 -10.41
CA ILE A 47 -30.90 -4.11 -9.50
C ILE A 47 -29.59 -3.73 -10.20
N ASP A 48 -29.43 -2.44 -10.50
CA ASP A 48 -28.21 -1.92 -11.08
C ASP A 48 -27.08 -2.08 -10.05
N THR A 49 -26.40 -3.23 -10.14
CA THR A 49 -25.28 -3.59 -9.26
C THR A 49 -24.15 -2.57 -9.30
N LEU A 50 -23.99 -1.83 -10.41
CA LEU A 50 -23.05 -0.73 -10.54
C LEU A 50 -23.49 0.49 -9.73
N LYS A 51 -24.78 0.79 -9.71
CA LYS A 51 -25.34 1.89 -8.92
C LYS A 51 -25.24 1.61 -7.42
N VAL A 52 -25.53 0.37 -6.99
CA VAL A 52 -25.36 -0.06 -5.59
C VAL A 52 -23.89 -0.02 -5.18
N LYS A 53 -22.96 -0.49 -6.04
CA LYS A 53 -21.51 -0.38 -5.80
C LYS A 53 -21.06 1.07 -5.70
N ARG A 54 -21.52 1.97 -6.59
CA ARG A 54 -21.19 3.41 -6.53
C ARG A 54 -21.68 4.07 -5.23
N LEU A 55 -22.90 3.75 -4.78
CA LEU A 55 -23.45 4.28 -3.52
C LEU A 55 -22.66 3.76 -2.31
N ALA A 56 -22.26 2.49 -2.29
CA ALA A 56 -21.41 1.93 -1.23
C ALA A 56 -20.02 2.59 -1.21
N MET A 57 -19.40 2.79 -2.38
CA MET A 57 -18.12 3.49 -2.51
C MET A 57 -18.22 4.95 -2.04
N GLN A 58 -19.31 5.65 -2.38
CA GLN A 58 -19.57 7.01 -1.91
C GLN A 58 -19.75 7.08 -0.39
N HIS A 59 -20.42 6.11 0.21
CA HIS A 59 -20.62 6.04 1.66
C HIS A 59 -19.32 5.77 2.42
N ASP A 60 -18.43 4.92 1.89
CA ASP A 60 -17.15 4.61 2.51
C ASP A 60 -16.11 5.73 2.27
N SER A 61 -16.18 6.44 1.15
CA SER A 61 -15.47 7.70 0.93
C SER A 61 -15.88 8.76 1.95
N LEU A 62 -17.19 8.88 2.23
CA LEU A 62 -17.69 9.80 3.25
C LEU A 62 -17.24 9.44 4.67
N LYS A 63 -17.01 8.17 4.98
CA LYS A 63 -16.41 7.75 6.27
C LYS A 63 -14.93 8.10 6.36
N ALA A 64 -14.16 7.85 5.31
CA ALA A 64 -12.75 8.24 5.24
C ALA A 64 -12.61 9.78 5.34
N ASP A 65 -13.43 10.53 4.62
CA ASP A 65 -13.52 11.98 4.72
C ASP A 65 -13.96 12.47 6.11
N SER A 66 -14.82 11.73 6.79
CA SER A 66 -15.26 12.02 8.16
C SER A 66 -14.12 11.84 9.17
N ILE A 67 -13.26 10.84 9.00
CA ILE A 67 -12.06 10.63 9.83
C ILE A 67 -11.04 11.74 9.53
N ALA A 68 -10.80 12.06 8.26
CA ALA A 68 -9.93 13.15 7.84
C ALA A 68 -10.41 14.52 8.36
N ARG A 69 -11.71 14.79 8.34
CA ARG A 69 -12.31 16.03 8.88
C ARG A 69 -12.20 16.13 10.39
N LYS A 70 -12.23 15.01 11.13
CA LYS A 70 -12.06 15.01 12.58
C LYS A 70 -10.66 15.42 13.03
N THR A 71 -9.65 15.19 12.19
CA THR A 71 -8.26 15.60 12.50
C THR A 71 -7.94 17.03 12.07
N GLY A 72 -8.83 17.68 11.27
CA GLY A 72 -8.58 19.00 10.68
C GLY A 72 -7.52 18.94 9.57
N GLN A 73 -7.81 19.54 8.42
CA GLN A 73 -6.81 19.68 7.37
C GLN A 73 -6.06 20.99 7.54
N LEU A 74 -4.74 20.91 7.69
CA LEU A 74 -3.89 22.09 7.69
C LEU A 74 -3.60 22.54 6.23
N PRO A 75 -3.34 23.84 6.01
CA PRO A 75 -2.95 24.35 4.70
C PRO A 75 -1.77 23.58 4.11
N GLY A 76 -1.84 23.27 2.81
CA GLY A 76 -0.82 22.49 2.11
C GLY A 76 -0.90 20.98 2.26
N ALA A 77 -1.93 20.45 2.94
CA ALA A 77 -2.22 19.02 2.98
C ALA A 77 -2.52 18.49 1.56
N LEU A 78 -1.86 17.40 1.15
CA LEU A 78 -2.04 16.82 -0.18
C LEU A 78 -3.30 15.95 -0.27
N LEU A 79 -3.64 15.25 0.80
CA LEU A 79 -4.80 14.37 0.84
C LEU A 79 -5.99 15.05 1.53
N PRO A 80 -7.23 14.78 1.08
CA PRO A 80 -7.63 13.90 -0.02
C PRO A 80 -7.62 14.58 -1.40
N GLY A 81 -7.05 15.77 -1.57
CA GLY A 81 -7.10 16.56 -2.79
C GLY A 81 -6.32 15.97 -3.99
N HIS A 82 -5.54 14.92 -3.77
CA HIS A 82 -4.73 14.26 -4.81
C HIS A 82 -4.78 12.74 -4.66
N ARG A 83 -4.54 12.04 -5.78
CA ARG A 83 -4.12 10.64 -5.77
C ARG A 83 -2.62 10.57 -5.98
N ILE A 84 -1.90 9.98 -5.03
CA ILE A 84 -0.46 9.82 -5.11
C ILE A 84 -0.18 8.52 -5.85
N VAL A 85 0.61 8.59 -6.92
CA VAL A 85 1.08 7.41 -7.68
C VAL A 85 2.60 7.33 -7.57
N ALA A 86 3.09 6.24 -6.98
CA ALA A 86 4.47 6.09 -6.58
C ALA A 86 5.18 4.93 -7.30
N PHE A 87 6.43 5.15 -7.73
CA PHE A 87 7.35 4.08 -8.08
C PHE A 87 8.27 3.78 -6.89
N TYR A 88 8.34 2.49 -6.53
CA TYR A 88 9.03 1.99 -5.34
C TYR A 88 10.33 1.28 -5.68
N GLY A 89 11.29 1.35 -4.77
CA GLY A 89 12.51 0.55 -4.83
C GLY A 89 13.74 1.27 -4.33
N ASN A 90 14.91 0.83 -4.80
CA ASN A 90 16.20 1.47 -4.52
C ASN A 90 16.96 1.61 -5.82
N ILE A 91 17.39 2.82 -6.16
CA ILE A 91 18.08 3.13 -7.43
C ILE A 91 19.41 2.37 -7.62
N ARG A 92 19.95 1.76 -6.55
CA ARG A 92 21.18 0.94 -6.57
C ARG A 92 20.89 -0.57 -6.60
N SER A 93 19.62 -1.00 -6.60
CA SER A 93 19.26 -2.41 -6.52
C SER A 93 18.22 -2.81 -7.56
N LYS A 94 18.63 -3.63 -8.53
CA LYS A 94 17.73 -4.17 -9.57
C LYS A 94 16.64 -5.07 -8.99
N GLY A 95 16.90 -5.73 -7.88
CA GLY A 95 15.95 -6.69 -7.25
C GLY A 95 15.00 -6.07 -6.23
N MET A 96 15.11 -4.76 -5.94
CA MET A 96 14.34 -4.13 -4.86
C MET A 96 13.13 -3.32 -5.35
N GLY A 97 12.88 -3.33 -6.65
CA GLY A 97 11.75 -2.64 -7.24
C GLY A 97 12.10 -1.82 -8.48
N ILE A 98 11.05 -1.18 -9.03
CA ILE A 98 11.14 -0.56 -10.36
C ILE A 98 12.16 0.59 -10.42
N LEU A 99 12.41 1.30 -9.31
CA LEU A 99 13.35 2.44 -9.30
C LEU A 99 14.77 2.08 -9.71
N GLY A 100 15.22 0.85 -9.42
CA GLY A 100 16.59 0.41 -9.75
C GLY A 100 16.64 -0.69 -10.81
N ARG A 101 15.50 -1.19 -11.27
CA ARG A 101 15.43 -2.35 -12.17
C ARG A 101 15.89 -2.03 -13.58
N GLU A 102 15.48 -0.90 -14.10
CA GLU A 102 15.75 -0.43 -15.45
C GLU A 102 16.64 0.81 -15.43
N PRO A 103 17.32 1.13 -16.55
CA PRO A 103 18.01 2.41 -16.68
C PRO A 103 17.04 3.59 -16.41
N LYS A 104 17.53 4.64 -15.76
CA LYS A 104 16.73 5.82 -15.35
C LYS A 104 15.77 6.30 -16.45
N ALA A 105 16.27 6.51 -17.67
CA ALA A 105 15.47 7.05 -18.77
C ALA A 105 14.29 6.13 -19.16
N GLN A 106 14.48 4.82 -19.08
CA GLN A 106 13.44 3.83 -19.37
C GLN A 106 12.41 3.80 -18.23
N MET A 107 12.87 3.77 -16.99
CA MET A 107 12.02 3.82 -15.81
C MET A 107 11.17 5.10 -15.78
N MET A 108 11.75 6.26 -16.09
CA MET A 108 11.04 7.54 -16.13
C MET A 108 9.97 7.60 -17.21
N ARG A 109 10.23 7.04 -18.41
CA ARG A 109 9.17 6.93 -19.47
C ARG A 109 8.02 6.03 -19.04
N LYS A 110 8.34 4.92 -18.35
CA LYS A 110 7.31 4.02 -17.80
C LYS A 110 6.49 4.72 -16.70
N PHE A 111 7.16 5.52 -15.89
CA PHE A 111 6.50 6.33 -14.87
C PHE A 111 5.51 7.32 -15.48
N ASP A 112 5.93 8.12 -16.48
CA ASP A 112 5.07 9.06 -17.18
C ASP A 112 3.81 8.39 -17.76
N LYS A 113 3.98 7.19 -18.35
CA LYS A 113 2.86 6.40 -18.88
C LYS A 113 1.87 6.02 -17.77
N VAL A 114 2.37 5.52 -16.65
CA VAL A 114 1.51 5.11 -15.51
C VAL A 114 0.77 6.32 -14.92
N LEU A 115 1.44 7.47 -14.78
CA LEU A 115 0.79 8.71 -14.31
C LEU A 115 -0.35 9.12 -15.24
N ALA A 116 -0.13 9.08 -16.57
CA ALA A 116 -1.15 9.39 -17.56
C ALA A 116 -2.33 8.40 -17.53
N GLU A 117 -2.07 7.10 -17.34
CA GLU A 117 -3.11 6.07 -17.20
C GLU A 117 -3.99 6.33 -15.96
N TRP A 118 -3.40 6.71 -14.83
CA TRP A 118 -4.14 7.06 -13.62
C TRP A 118 -4.96 8.33 -13.79
N GLN A 119 -4.38 9.38 -14.38
CA GLN A 119 -5.10 10.64 -14.64
C GLN A 119 -6.26 10.44 -15.61
N ALA A 120 -6.09 9.57 -16.61
CA ALA A 120 -7.17 9.24 -17.56
C ALA A 120 -8.27 8.38 -16.91
N ALA A 121 -7.91 7.48 -15.98
CA ALA A 121 -8.88 6.62 -15.30
C ALA A 121 -9.76 7.38 -14.29
N ASP A 122 -9.23 8.44 -13.67
CA ASP A 122 -9.98 9.34 -12.78
C ASP A 122 -9.58 10.81 -13.01
N PRO A 123 -10.20 11.48 -14.00
CA PRO A 123 -9.90 12.89 -14.28
C PRO A 123 -10.32 13.85 -13.16
N SER A 124 -11.17 13.42 -12.24
CA SER A 124 -11.72 14.27 -11.17
C SER A 124 -10.71 14.53 -10.04
N LEU A 125 -9.68 13.70 -9.90
CA LEU A 125 -8.68 13.79 -8.85
C LEU A 125 -7.28 13.95 -9.47
N PRO A 126 -6.58 15.07 -9.24
CA PRO A 126 -5.22 15.27 -9.77
C PRO A 126 -4.26 14.18 -9.28
N VAL A 127 -3.42 13.68 -10.18
CA VAL A 127 -2.37 12.71 -9.85
C VAL A 127 -1.13 13.46 -9.35
N MET A 128 -0.69 13.14 -8.13
CA MET A 128 0.60 13.57 -7.57
C MET A 128 1.64 12.49 -7.83
N PRO A 129 2.68 12.77 -8.65
CA PRO A 129 3.77 11.82 -8.85
C PRO A 129 4.61 11.66 -7.59
N ALA A 130 5.06 10.44 -7.31
CA ALA A 130 5.93 10.16 -6.18
C ALA A 130 7.02 9.13 -6.52
N LEU A 131 8.22 9.32 -5.95
CA LEU A 131 9.20 8.25 -5.84
C LEU A 131 9.21 7.75 -4.39
N HIS A 132 9.23 6.44 -4.19
CA HIS A 132 9.28 5.84 -2.86
C HIS A 132 10.56 5.01 -2.73
N SER A 133 11.58 5.60 -2.11
CA SER A 133 12.91 5.03 -2.03
C SER A 133 13.15 4.31 -0.71
N VAL A 134 13.52 3.03 -0.76
CA VAL A 134 14.02 2.33 0.43
C VAL A 134 15.36 2.94 0.82
N THR A 135 15.31 3.84 1.79
CA THR A 135 16.45 4.64 2.23
C THR A 135 17.27 3.95 3.31
N ILE A 136 16.58 3.29 4.25
CA ILE A 136 17.18 2.37 5.22
C ILE A 136 16.64 0.99 4.92
N THR A 137 17.52 0.08 4.51
CA THR A 137 17.17 -1.24 3.99
C THR A 137 17.55 -2.33 4.98
N ALA A 138 16.61 -3.20 5.34
CA ALA A 138 16.88 -4.42 6.08
C ALA A 138 17.75 -5.39 5.25
N GLN A 139 18.69 -6.07 5.89
CA GLN A 139 19.67 -6.92 5.23
C GLN A 139 19.82 -8.29 5.87
N GLY A 140 20.32 -9.25 5.07
CA GLY A 140 20.71 -10.57 5.57
C GLY A 140 22.03 -10.57 6.35
N ALA A 141 22.89 -9.55 6.16
CA ALA A 141 24.15 -9.37 6.87
C ALA A 141 23.97 -8.51 8.12
N ALA A 142 24.70 -8.85 9.19
CA ALA A 142 24.54 -8.18 10.49
C ALA A 142 24.90 -6.67 10.45
N GLY A 143 25.83 -6.28 9.57
CA GLY A 143 26.42 -4.94 9.60
C GLY A 143 27.40 -4.77 10.78
N ALA A 144 27.99 -3.60 10.89
CA ALA A 144 29.01 -3.33 11.92
C ALA A 144 28.43 -3.33 13.35
N ASP A 145 27.14 -2.99 13.50
CA ASP A 145 26.43 -2.88 14.79
C ASP A 145 25.47 -4.05 15.06
N GLY A 146 25.47 -5.07 14.22
CA GLY A 146 24.60 -6.24 14.40
C GLY A 146 23.11 -5.99 14.14
N LYS A 147 22.73 -4.85 13.58
CA LYS A 147 21.32 -4.45 13.44
C LYS A 147 20.64 -4.89 12.14
N TYR A 148 21.38 -5.53 11.23
CA TYR A 148 20.86 -6.09 9.98
C TYR A 148 20.10 -5.06 9.13
N ARG A 149 20.64 -3.85 9.05
CA ARG A 149 20.13 -2.80 8.14
C ARG A 149 21.28 -1.94 7.61
N LEU A 150 21.05 -1.28 6.49
CA LEU A 150 22.00 -0.37 5.85
C LEU A 150 21.26 0.88 5.39
N MET A 151 21.78 2.05 5.75
CA MET A 151 21.31 3.32 5.22
C MET A 151 22.03 3.61 3.89
N ASN A 152 21.30 4.09 2.90
CA ASN A 152 21.87 4.57 1.64
C ASN A 152 22.92 5.67 1.89
N SER A 153 23.94 5.70 1.06
CA SER A 153 24.92 6.80 1.08
C SER A 153 24.24 8.14 0.78
N LYS A 154 24.83 9.23 1.29
CA LYS A 154 24.34 10.60 1.00
C LYS A 154 24.23 10.84 -0.50
N SER A 155 25.20 10.39 -1.30
CA SER A 155 25.16 10.53 -2.77
C SER A 155 23.98 9.81 -3.40
N THR A 156 23.60 8.61 -2.92
CA THR A 156 22.44 7.88 -3.40
C THR A 156 21.14 8.59 -3.05
N ILE A 157 21.04 9.15 -1.84
CA ILE A 157 19.86 9.91 -1.41
C ILE A 157 19.70 11.17 -2.26
N GLU A 158 20.79 11.95 -2.45
CA GLU A 158 20.74 13.17 -3.25
C GLU A 158 20.43 12.89 -4.73
N GLU A 159 20.94 11.79 -5.28
CA GLU A 159 20.58 11.39 -6.64
C GLU A 159 19.08 11.05 -6.75
N THR A 160 18.52 10.33 -5.76
CA THR A 160 17.08 10.03 -5.74
C THR A 160 16.24 11.30 -5.62
N ARG A 161 16.67 12.26 -4.80
CA ARG A 161 16.04 13.60 -4.69
C ARG A 161 16.07 14.35 -6.03
N ALA A 162 17.20 14.31 -6.73
CA ALA A 162 17.32 14.93 -8.06
C ALA A 162 16.35 14.28 -9.07
N TRP A 163 16.17 12.95 -9.02
CA TRP A 163 15.21 12.26 -9.86
C TRP A 163 13.76 12.67 -9.54
N ALA A 164 13.40 12.78 -8.26
CA ALA A 164 12.08 13.26 -7.85
C ALA A 164 11.82 14.70 -8.34
N LYS A 165 12.79 15.59 -8.13
CA LYS A 165 12.71 16.98 -8.57
C LYS A 165 12.53 17.12 -10.10
N GLU A 166 13.22 16.30 -10.89
CA GLU A 166 13.07 16.28 -12.37
C GLU A 166 11.63 15.98 -12.81
N LYS A 167 10.90 15.22 -12.02
CA LYS A 167 9.50 14.82 -12.28
C LYS A 167 8.47 15.67 -11.54
N ASN A 168 8.87 16.71 -10.82
CA ASN A 168 8.00 17.42 -9.89
C ASN A 168 7.28 16.47 -8.94
N ALA A 169 7.96 15.37 -8.56
CA ALA A 169 7.43 14.32 -7.71
C ALA A 169 7.81 14.58 -6.25
N ILE A 170 6.93 14.18 -5.34
CA ILE A 170 7.27 14.04 -3.92
C ILE A 170 8.13 12.78 -3.72
N LEU A 171 8.91 12.76 -2.64
CA LEU A 171 9.79 11.63 -2.29
C LEU A 171 9.36 11.05 -0.97
N PHE A 172 9.15 9.73 -0.92
CA PHE A 172 9.08 8.98 0.33
C PHE A 172 10.43 8.35 0.63
N MET A 173 10.90 8.53 1.86
CA MET A 173 12.04 7.82 2.42
C MET A 173 11.52 6.66 3.25
N ASP A 174 11.70 5.43 2.77
CA ASP A 174 11.23 4.23 3.44
C ASP A 174 12.27 3.65 4.39
N VAL A 175 11.80 3.15 5.54
CA VAL A 175 12.64 2.69 6.65
C VAL A 175 12.30 1.26 7.05
N GLN A 176 13.27 0.37 6.84
CA GLN A 176 13.26 -1.03 7.27
C GLN A 176 14.30 -1.21 8.37
N VAL A 177 13.86 -1.20 9.62
CA VAL A 177 14.77 -1.08 10.79
C VAL A 177 15.63 -2.31 11.11
N GLY A 178 15.28 -3.50 10.58
CA GLY A 178 15.98 -4.73 10.95
C GLY A 178 15.84 -5.04 12.44
N LEU A 179 16.97 -5.25 13.13
CA LEU A 179 17.04 -5.40 14.59
C LEU A 179 17.24 -4.05 15.33
N SER A 180 17.16 -2.93 14.62
CA SER A 180 17.10 -1.58 15.20
C SER A 180 15.64 -1.22 15.51
N ASP A 181 15.36 0.05 15.75
CA ASP A 181 14.04 0.61 16.02
C ASP A 181 13.87 2.01 15.41
N LEU A 182 12.64 2.51 15.36
CA LEU A 182 12.34 3.83 14.82
C LEU A 182 13.00 4.98 15.59
N PRO A 183 13.11 4.96 16.93
CA PRO A 183 13.84 5.99 17.67
C PRO A 183 15.32 6.16 17.27
N HIS A 184 15.98 5.09 16.88
CA HIS A 184 17.37 5.14 16.41
C HIS A 184 17.49 5.52 14.92
N GLU A 185 16.54 5.11 14.10
CA GLU A 185 16.67 5.27 12.64
C GLU A 185 16.09 6.61 12.15
N LEU A 186 14.93 7.05 12.64
CA LEU A 186 14.28 8.26 12.13
C LEU A 186 15.09 9.55 12.31
N PRO A 187 15.81 9.78 13.44
CA PRO A 187 16.64 10.99 13.59
C PRO A 187 17.69 11.20 12.51
N LYS A 188 18.18 10.12 11.87
CA LYS A 188 19.12 10.18 10.75
C LYS A 188 18.54 10.85 9.50
N LEU A 189 17.20 10.90 9.40
CA LEU A 189 16.48 11.47 8.25
C LEU A 189 15.99 12.89 8.52
N THR A 190 16.21 13.46 9.72
CA THR A 190 15.67 14.75 10.12
C THR A 190 15.94 15.86 9.11
N GLU A 191 17.18 16.00 8.65
CA GLU A 191 17.55 17.07 7.72
C GLU A 191 16.89 16.95 6.35
N TYR A 192 16.66 15.72 5.89
CA TYR A 192 15.90 15.48 4.66
C TYR A 192 14.41 15.78 4.82
N LEU A 193 13.83 15.39 5.95
CA LEU A 193 12.41 15.59 6.25
C LEU A 193 12.01 17.06 6.50
N LYS A 194 12.97 17.98 6.62
CA LYS A 194 12.72 19.44 6.60
C LYS A 194 12.34 19.95 5.21
N ASP A 195 12.63 19.20 4.14
CA ASP A 195 12.16 19.50 2.80
C ASP A 195 10.65 19.21 2.70
N PRO A 196 9.78 20.19 2.33
CA PRO A 196 8.32 20.00 2.29
C PRO A 196 7.89 18.89 1.34
N THR A 197 8.69 18.54 0.34
CA THR A 197 8.38 17.50 -0.66
C THR A 197 8.84 16.09 -0.24
N ILE A 198 9.54 15.96 0.90
CA ILE A 198 10.03 14.67 1.40
C ILE A 198 9.15 14.17 2.54
N HIS A 199 8.68 12.94 2.43
CA HIS A 199 7.78 12.27 3.34
C HIS A 199 8.40 10.95 3.85
N LEU A 200 7.70 10.20 4.70
CA LEU A 200 8.22 9.01 5.36
C LEU A 200 7.39 7.77 5.04
N GLY A 201 8.06 6.63 4.80
CA GLY A 201 7.50 5.29 4.86
C GLY A 201 8.12 4.50 6.01
N ILE A 202 7.35 3.66 6.67
CA ILE A 202 7.84 2.67 7.64
C ILE A 202 7.31 1.29 7.30
N ASP A 203 8.19 0.30 7.37
CA ASP A 203 7.88 -1.07 6.94
C ASP A 203 7.93 -2.04 8.13
N PRO A 204 6.74 -2.40 8.69
CA PRO A 204 6.66 -3.35 9.80
C PRO A 204 7.18 -4.75 9.44
N GLU A 205 7.18 -5.17 8.16
CA GLU A 205 7.67 -6.49 7.74
C GLU A 205 9.08 -6.74 8.25
N PHE A 206 9.90 -5.71 8.30
CA PHE A 206 11.31 -5.78 8.71
C PHE A 206 11.57 -5.24 10.11
N ALA A 207 10.55 -5.04 10.95
CA ALA A 207 10.71 -4.69 12.36
C ALA A 207 10.90 -5.94 13.22
N MET A 208 12.16 -6.35 13.37
CA MET A 208 12.51 -7.69 13.86
C MET A 208 12.81 -7.77 15.37
N ALA A 209 12.83 -6.64 16.09
CA ALA A 209 13.24 -6.59 17.51
C ALA A 209 12.48 -7.57 18.42
N THR A 210 11.18 -7.81 18.13
CA THR A 210 10.33 -8.74 18.92
C THR A 210 10.29 -10.17 18.36
N LYS A 211 10.98 -10.46 17.25
CA LYS A 211 10.85 -11.73 16.51
C LYS A 211 11.94 -12.75 16.82
N ASN A 212 13.01 -12.33 17.51
CA ASN A 212 14.21 -13.14 17.74
C ASN A 212 14.68 -13.82 16.44
N ALA A 213 14.72 -13.08 15.36
CA ALA A 213 15.09 -13.54 14.02
C ALA A 213 15.69 -12.40 13.20
N ARG A 214 16.58 -12.72 12.26
CA ARG A 214 17.07 -11.77 11.27
C ARG A 214 15.99 -11.46 10.21
N PRO A 215 16.06 -10.30 9.53
CA PRO A 215 15.16 -9.96 8.43
C PRO A 215 15.03 -11.06 7.37
N GLY A 216 13.84 -11.22 6.81
CA GLY A 216 13.53 -12.23 5.80
C GLY A 216 13.32 -13.67 6.33
N LYS A 217 13.42 -13.89 7.64
CA LYS A 217 13.12 -15.20 8.26
C LYS A 217 11.73 -15.27 8.89
N LYS A 218 11.21 -14.15 9.32
CA LYS A 218 9.85 -13.96 9.84
C LYS A 218 9.33 -12.60 9.38
N ILE A 219 8.02 -12.44 9.37
CA ILE A 219 7.40 -11.13 9.18
C ILE A 219 7.49 -10.37 10.51
N GLY A 220 7.96 -9.14 10.44
CA GLY A 220 8.12 -8.25 11.59
C GLY A 220 6.79 -7.70 12.12
N THR A 221 6.87 -6.83 13.12
CA THR A 221 5.68 -6.24 13.76
C THR A 221 6.02 -4.85 14.31
N TYR A 222 5.18 -3.86 14.00
CA TYR A 222 5.04 -2.65 14.80
C TYR A 222 3.78 -2.72 15.65
N ASP A 223 3.84 -2.08 16.80
CA ASP A 223 2.67 -1.75 17.61
C ASP A 223 2.20 -0.33 17.30
N ALA A 224 0.96 0.01 17.69
CA ALA A 224 0.48 1.38 17.57
C ALA A 224 1.41 2.43 18.22
N LYS A 225 2.17 2.05 19.27
CA LYS A 225 3.16 2.94 19.91
C LYS A 225 4.29 3.33 18.95
N ASP A 226 4.71 2.40 18.07
CA ASP A 226 5.78 2.65 17.12
C ASP A 226 5.30 3.60 16.01
N VAL A 227 4.06 3.42 15.55
CA VAL A 227 3.41 4.34 14.60
C VAL A 227 3.19 5.72 15.23
N ASN A 228 2.75 5.78 16.49
CA ASN A 228 2.59 7.03 17.23
C ASN A 228 3.92 7.76 17.41
N TYR A 229 5.02 7.02 17.63
CA TYR A 229 6.36 7.62 17.64
C TYR A 229 6.68 8.30 16.31
N ALA A 230 6.47 7.63 15.17
CA ALA A 230 6.72 8.20 13.86
C ALA A 230 5.82 9.42 13.58
N ILE A 231 4.53 9.37 13.96
CA ILE A 231 3.61 10.52 13.87
C ILE A 231 4.15 11.70 14.67
N ASN A 232 4.49 11.51 15.95
CA ASN A 232 5.00 12.56 16.82
C ASN A 232 6.32 13.14 16.31
N PHE A 233 7.20 12.29 15.78
CA PHE A 233 8.46 12.70 15.18
C PHE A 233 8.24 13.65 13.99
N LEU A 234 7.37 13.26 13.04
CA LEU A 234 7.03 14.11 11.89
C LEU A 234 6.28 15.39 12.31
N ALA A 235 5.32 15.29 13.22
CA ALA A 235 4.56 16.42 13.72
C ALA A 235 5.46 17.49 14.34
N ARG A 236 6.52 17.08 15.07
CA ARG A 236 7.53 17.98 15.61
C ARG A 236 8.29 18.68 14.49
N ILE A 237 8.78 17.95 13.48
CA ILE A 237 9.48 18.52 12.31
C ILE A 237 8.60 19.55 11.60
N VAL A 238 7.32 19.26 11.40
CA VAL A 238 6.34 20.17 10.78
C VAL A 238 6.25 21.47 11.59
N SER A 239 6.08 21.38 12.92
CA SER A 239 5.93 22.55 13.78
C SER A 239 7.20 23.40 13.86
N GLU A 240 8.36 22.76 14.07
CA GLU A 240 9.65 23.44 14.23
C GLU A 240 10.10 24.16 12.95
N ASN A 241 9.66 23.70 11.79
CA ASN A 241 10.09 24.22 10.47
C ASN A 241 8.96 24.87 9.68
N HIS A 242 7.78 25.06 10.27
CA HIS A 242 6.59 25.69 9.63
C HIS A 242 6.21 25.03 8.29
N LEU A 243 6.26 23.70 8.22
CA LEU A 243 6.02 22.93 7.01
C LEU A 243 4.52 22.63 6.80
N PRO A 244 4.11 22.35 5.55
CA PRO A 244 2.85 21.68 5.31
C PRO A 244 2.85 20.27 5.95
N PRO A 245 1.67 19.64 6.14
CA PRO A 245 1.58 18.31 6.71
C PRO A 245 2.46 17.29 5.98
N LYS A 246 3.12 16.43 6.75
CA LYS A 246 3.87 15.29 6.22
C LYS A 246 2.93 14.12 5.98
N ILE A 247 3.31 13.24 5.04
CA ILE A 247 2.64 11.97 4.83
C ILE A 247 3.48 10.87 5.48
N LEU A 248 2.81 9.96 6.19
CA LEU A 248 3.38 8.74 6.76
C LEU A 248 2.74 7.52 6.09
N ILE A 249 3.52 6.72 5.36
CA ILE A 249 3.09 5.42 4.84
C ILE A 249 3.42 4.34 5.88
N VAL A 250 2.44 3.48 6.17
CA VAL A 250 2.62 2.26 6.98
C VAL A 250 2.26 1.07 6.11
N HIS A 251 3.26 0.26 5.78
CA HIS A 251 3.08 -0.95 4.97
C HIS A 251 2.38 -2.05 5.76
N ARG A 252 1.44 -2.76 5.14
CA ARG A 252 0.71 -3.83 5.83
C ARG A 252 0.05 -4.82 4.87
N PHE A 253 0.39 -6.11 4.99
CA PHE A 253 -0.28 -7.18 4.24
C PHE A 253 -0.72 -8.37 5.11
N THR A 254 -0.44 -8.35 6.41
CA THR A 254 -0.94 -9.36 7.36
C THR A 254 -1.42 -8.74 8.66
N GLN A 255 -2.21 -9.52 9.41
CA GLN A 255 -2.72 -9.08 10.72
C GLN A 255 -1.58 -8.79 11.71
N GLY A 256 -0.54 -9.63 11.72
CA GLY A 256 0.55 -9.56 12.68
C GLY A 256 1.57 -8.45 12.44
N MET A 257 1.51 -7.75 11.31
CA MET A 257 2.42 -6.63 11.02
C MET A 257 2.12 -5.39 11.86
N LEU A 258 0.86 -5.20 12.27
CA LEU A 258 0.45 -4.06 13.09
C LEU A 258 -0.50 -4.51 14.19
N THR A 259 -0.09 -4.31 15.45
CA THR A 259 -0.91 -4.58 16.63
C THR A 259 -1.52 -3.30 17.21
N ASN A 260 -2.65 -3.44 17.90
CA ASN A 260 -3.32 -2.34 18.60
C ASN A 260 -3.65 -1.11 17.71
N TYR A 261 -3.93 -1.31 16.42
CA TYR A 261 -4.13 -0.21 15.45
C TYR A 261 -5.15 0.86 15.91
N LYS A 262 -6.14 0.48 16.73
CA LYS A 262 -7.13 1.40 17.31
C LYS A 262 -6.52 2.43 18.27
N ASN A 263 -5.31 2.17 18.78
CA ASN A 263 -4.58 3.05 19.67
C ASN A 263 -3.65 4.03 18.92
N ILE A 264 -3.71 4.05 17.58
CA ILE A 264 -3.01 5.05 16.77
C ILE A 264 -3.69 6.40 17.01
N LYS A 265 -2.89 7.40 17.36
CA LYS A 265 -3.32 8.78 17.63
C LYS A 265 -2.99 9.63 16.42
N LEU A 266 -4.00 10.04 15.68
CA LEU A 266 -3.83 10.90 14.51
C LEU A 266 -3.48 12.33 14.94
N ASP A 267 -2.64 13.00 14.14
CA ASP A 267 -2.23 14.39 14.32
C ASP A 267 -2.48 15.15 12.99
N PRO A 268 -3.09 16.35 13.00
CA PRO A 268 -3.39 17.09 11.77
C PRO A 268 -2.16 17.46 10.94
N ARG A 269 -0.97 17.46 11.55
CA ARG A 269 0.31 17.72 10.89
C ARG A 269 0.86 16.51 10.13
N VAL A 270 0.21 15.32 10.27
CA VAL A 270 0.65 14.07 9.65
C VAL A 270 -0.54 13.35 9.02
N GLN A 271 -0.51 13.15 7.72
CA GLN A 271 -1.48 12.40 6.96
C GLN A 271 -1.04 10.93 6.88
N LEU A 272 -1.72 10.03 7.60
CA LEU A 272 -1.33 8.63 7.68
C LEU A 272 -2.02 7.81 6.59
N ILE A 273 -1.25 7.02 5.86
CA ILE A 273 -1.74 6.06 4.86
C ILE A 273 -1.40 4.64 5.33
N MET A 274 -2.43 3.80 5.42
CA MET A 274 -2.25 2.36 5.56
C MET A 274 -2.17 1.75 4.17
N ASP A 275 -0.98 1.27 3.77
CA ASP A 275 -0.71 0.74 2.45
C ASP A 275 -0.76 -0.79 2.44
N MET A 276 -1.72 -1.36 1.71
CA MET A 276 -1.78 -2.81 1.49
C MET A 276 -0.71 -3.21 0.47
N ASP A 277 0.40 -3.74 0.95
CA ASP A 277 1.57 -4.05 0.14
C ASP A 277 1.86 -5.55 -0.05
N GLY A 278 0.84 -6.40 0.12
CA GLY A 278 0.94 -7.82 -0.23
C GLY A 278 0.93 -8.06 -1.74
N TRP A 279 1.78 -8.99 -2.20
CA TRP A 279 1.77 -9.46 -3.58
C TRP A 279 0.85 -10.65 -3.76
N GLY A 280 0.36 -10.87 -4.98
CA GLY A 280 -0.48 -11.99 -5.34
C GLY A 280 -1.47 -11.66 -6.45
N ASP A 281 -2.36 -12.62 -6.71
CA ASP A 281 -3.44 -12.42 -7.67
C ASP A 281 -4.48 -11.37 -7.18
N PRO A 282 -5.29 -10.82 -8.08
CA PRO A 282 -6.27 -9.80 -7.73
C PRO A 282 -7.25 -10.20 -6.63
N VAL A 283 -7.61 -11.49 -6.52
CA VAL A 283 -8.55 -11.95 -5.47
C VAL A 283 -7.89 -11.88 -4.11
N LEU A 284 -6.70 -12.47 -3.96
CA LEU A 284 -5.93 -12.45 -2.72
C LEU A 284 -5.63 -11.01 -2.26
N LYS A 285 -5.26 -10.14 -3.21
CA LYS A 285 -4.96 -8.73 -2.91
C LYS A 285 -6.19 -7.97 -2.43
N LYS A 286 -7.35 -8.17 -3.05
CA LYS A 286 -8.63 -7.58 -2.61
C LYS A 286 -9.05 -8.09 -1.24
N ASP A 287 -8.88 -9.38 -0.97
CA ASP A 287 -9.19 -9.96 0.34
C ASP A 287 -8.27 -9.41 1.44
N SER A 288 -6.98 -9.27 1.15
CA SER A 288 -6.02 -8.64 2.07
C SER A 288 -6.33 -7.17 2.32
N TYR A 289 -6.67 -6.41 1.27
CA TYR A 289 -7.10 -5.01 1.40
C TYR A 289 -8.35 -4.89 2.27
N LYS A 290 -9.34 -5.73 2.02
CA LYS A 290 -10.57 -5.80 2.83
C LYS A 290 -10.27 -6.13 4.30
N ALA A 291 -9.41 -7.12 4.54
CA ALA A 291 -9.11 -7.60 5.90
C ALA A 291 -8.31 -6.59 6.73
N TYR A 292 -7.29 -5.96 6.15
CA TYR A 292 -6.27 -5.22 6.90
C TYR A 292 -6.35 -3.70 6.72
N VAL A 293 -7.09 -3.22 5.72
CA VAL A 293 -7.27 -1.81 5.45
C VAL A 293 -8.73 -1.40 5.65
N GLN A 294 -9.67 -2.00 4.90
CA GLN A 294 -11.08 -1.64 4.99
C GLN A 294 -11.70 -1.95 6.36
N LYS A 295 -11.50 -3.15 6.90
CA LYS A 295 -12.06 -3.57 8.21
C LYS A 295 -11.30 -2.99 9.41
N GLN A 296 -10.12 -2.46 9.18
CA GLN A 296 -9.27 -1.86 10.21
C GLN A 296 -8.86 -0.43 9.80
N PRO A 297 -9.83 0.48 9.62
CA PRO A 297 -9.55 1.81 9.11
C PRO A 297 -8.76 2.64 10.13
N VAL A 298 -7.80 3.42 9.62
CA VAL A 298 -7.05 4.40 10.43
C VAL A 298 -7.30 5.81 9.90
N GLN A 299 -6.79 6.17 8.71
CA GLN A 299 -7.06 7.46 8.08
C GLN A 299 -7.20 7.30 6.56
N TYR A 300 -6.12 7.36 5.80
CA TYR A 300 -6.12 7.17 4.36
C TYR A 300 -5.63 5.76 3.99
N THR A 301 -5.89 5.35 2.76
CA THR A 301 -5.56 4.01 2.29
C THR A 301 -4.65 4.02 1.09
N GLY A 302 -3.77 3.00 1.01
CA GLY A 302 -2.87 2.74 -0.08
C GLY A 302 -3.00 1.32 -0.62
N PHE A 303 -2.51 1.11 -1.85
CA PHE A 303 -2.52 -0.17 -2.51
C PHE A 303 -1.27 -0.34 -3.39
N LYS A 304 -0.50 -1.41 -3.16
CA LYS A 304 0.72 -1.70 -3.89
C LYS A 304 0.48 -2.73 -5.00
N LEU A 305 1.11 -2.52 -6.14
CA LEU A 305 1.06 -3.35 -7.33
C LEU A 305 2.47 -3.82 -7.68
N PHE A 306 2.64 -5.13 -7.93
CA PHE A 306 3.94 -5.73 -8.20
C PHE A 306 4.02 -6.22 -9.65
N TYR A 307 4.83 -5.58 -10.48
CA TYR A 307 4.99 -5.92 -11.89
C TYR A 307 5.36 -7.39 -12.15
N GLU A 308 6.14 -8.01 -11.27
CA GLU A 308 6.59 -9.39 -11.45
C GLU A 308 5.75 -10.40 -10.64
N TYR A 309 5.36 -10.02 -9.42
CA TYR A 309 4.82 -11.00 -8.48
C TYR A 309 3.31 -11.18 -8.63
N ASP A 310 2.58 -10.12 -9.00
CA ASP A 310 1.12 -10.19 -9.17
C ASP A 310 0.72 -10.98 -10.43
N ILE A 311 1.65 -11.17 -11.38
CA ILE A 311 1.42 -11.88 -12.65
C ILE A 311 2.07 -13.27 -12.72
N LYS A 312 2.67 -13.76 -11.63
CA LYS A 312 3.48 -14.99 -11.62
C LYS A 312 2.74 -16.24 -12.03
N ARG A 313 1.43 -16.30 -11.87
CA ARG A 313 0.59 -17.45 -12.19
C ARG A 313 -0.51 -17.01 -13.15
N LYS A 314 -0.58 -17.62 -14.34
CA LYS A 314 -1.72 -17.41 -15.24
C LYS A 314 -2.98 -18.05 -14.64
N PRO A 315 -4.17 -17.42 -14.73
CA PRO A 315 -4.50 -16.24 -15.58
C PRO A 315 -4.34 -14.88 -14.89
N PHE A 316 -3.50 -14.76 -13.86
CA PHE A 316 -3.33 -13.55 -13.09
C PHE A 316 -2.78 -12.40 -13.93
N HIS A 317 -3.23 -11.19 -13.61
CA HIS A 317 -2.82 -9.95 -14.27
C HIS A 317 -2.54 -8.87 -13.23
N LEU A 318 -1.79 -7.87 -13.63
CA LEU A 318 -1.61 -6.66 -12.83
C LEU A 318 -2.92 -5.87 -12.88
N MET A 319 -3.51 -5.56 -11.74
CA MET A 319 -4.74 -4.77 -11.69
C MET A 319 -4.53 -3.41 -12.36
N THR A 320 -5.45 -3.07 -13.25
CA THR A 320 -5.48 -1.77 -13.92
C THR A 320 -5.95 -0.65 -12.99
N PRO A 321 -5.67 0.63 -13.29
CA PRO A 321 -6.24 1.75 -12.55
C PRO A 321 -7.77 1.66 -12.42
N LYS A 322 -8.47 1.27 -13.48
CA LYS A 322 -9.93 1.12 -13.47
C LYS A 322 -10.39 0.05 -12.47
N GLU A 323 -9.75 -1.12 -12.44
CA GLU A 323 -10.08 -2.20 -11.49
C GLU A 323 -9.83 -1.74 -10.04
N VAL A 324 -8.70 -1.10 -9.77
CA VAL A 324 -8.41 -0.54 -8.43
C VAL A 324 -9.48 0.47 -8.01
N LEU A 325 -9.90 1.36 -8.92
CA LEU A 325 -10.93 2.37 -8.66
C LEU A 325 -12.33 1.80 -8.46
N THR A 326 -12.64 0.66 -9.09
CA THR A 326 -14.00 0.08 -9.07
C THR A 326 -14.17 -1.09 -8.12
N GLU A 327 -13.07 -1.75 -7.72
CA GLU A 327 -13.13 -2.99 -6.96
C GLU A 327 -12.63 -2.86 -5.51
N LEU A 328 -11.89 -1.78 -5.19
CA LEU A 328 -11.42 -1.53 -3.84
C LEU A 328 -12.29 -0.50 -3.12
N THR A 329 -12.58 -0.77 -1.85
CA THR A 329 -13.37 0.11 -0.98
C THR A 329 -12.72 0.18 0.41
N PRO A 330 -12.37 1.39 0.94
CA PRO A 330 -12.38 2.68 0.24
C PRO A 330 -11.41 2.70 -0.95
N VAL A 331 -11.66 3.59 -1.92
CA VAL A 331 -10.73 3.77 -3.05
C VAL A 331 -9.40 4.31 -2.54
N PRO A 332 -8.25 3.67 -2.84
CA PRO A 332 -6.97 4.12 -2.34
C PRO A 332 -6.57 5.48 -2.92
N LEU A 333 -6.05 6.35 -2.06
CA LEU A 333 -5.47 7.64 -2.45
C LEU A 333 -3.95 7.58 -2.67
N TYR A 334 -3.35 6.45 -2.33
CA TYR A 334 -1.95 6.15 -2.61
C TYR A 334 -1.87 4.83 -3.37
N VAL A 335 -1.16 4.83 -4.48
CA VAL A 335 -0.91 3.62 -5.27
C VAL A 335 0.57 3.49 -5.57
N GLN A 336 1.14 2.34 -5.23
CA GLN A 336 2.57 2.09 -5.33
C GLN A 336 2.84 0.97 -6.33
N TYR A 337 3.83 1.16 -7.20
CA TYR A 337 4.31 0.15 -8.16
C TYR A 337 5.73 -0.30 -7.79
N GLN A 338 5.91 -1.63 -7.67
CA GLN A 338 7.21 -2.26 -7.41
C GLN A 338 7.67 -3.19 -8.53
#